data_1090501caed5a3236056f3fe20eb0ff0
#
_entry.id   1090501caed5a3236056f3fe20eb0ff0
#
_cell.length_a   1.000
_cell.length_b   1.000
_cell.length_c   1.000
_cell.angle_alpha   90.00
_cell.angle_beta   90.00
_cell.angle_gamma   90.00
#
_symmetry.space_group_name_H-M   'P 1'
#
loop_
_entity.id
_entity.type
_entity.pdbx_description
1 polymer ?
#
loop_
_entity_poly.entity_id
_entity_poly.type
_entity_poly.pdbx_seq_one_letter_code
_entity_poly.pdbx_strand_id
1 'polypeptide(L)'
;AASNLISRYLREYSQSQQSPPTPGIRPPTSSGTDAPLQEEPEDTGNTLVYLGFRCDDTQGLAQVLDALDANNKTGVFFFPADGLEREDDLLYRILGSGHSVGLLAEGETAAATRRLLEKGSQTLERIGYVRTTLALVPDGQRSALQEEGWVCWNETVNAVPAGSQTSASTHANAVIRKIGSQRNSAYLTLDAGTDSARVLPILLQRLGSRSYPISVPLETRL
;
A
#
# COMPACT_ATOMS: atom_id res chain seq x y z
N ALA A 1 -30.40 27.12 -4.62
CA ALA A 1 -30.58 26.12 -5.72
C ALA A 1 -29.86 24.80 -5.46
N ALA A 2 -28.84 24.74 -4.60
CA ALA A 2 -28.05 23.51 -4.34
C ALA A 2 -28.75 22.51 -3.38
N SER A 3 -29.71 22.99 -2.56
CA SER A 3 -30.38 22.15 -1.57
C SER A 3 -31.33 21.10 -2.17
N ASN A 4 -31.85 21.34 -3.39
CA ASN A 4 -32.82 20.44 -4.04
C ASN A 4 -32.21 19.23 -4.73
N LEU A 5 -30.92 19.26 -5.07
CA LEU A 5 -30.23 18.15 -5.73
C LEU A 5 -29.89 17.02 -4.75
N ILE A 6 -29.49 17.37 -3.52
CA ILE A 6 -29.15 16.39 -2.48
C ILE A 6 -30.40 15.65 -2.00
N SER A 7 -31.53 16.37 -1.84
CA SER A 7 -32.81 15.78 -1.44
C SER A 7 -33.39 14.83 -2.50
N ARG A 8 -33.10 15.08 -3.79
CA ARG A 8 -33.51 14.22 -4.90
C ARG A 8 -32.68 12.93 -4.94
N TYR A 9 -31.39 13.04 -4.72
CA TYR A 9 -30.47 11.90 -4.70
C TYR A 9 -30.77 10.93 -3.56
N LEU A 10 -31.06 11.45 -2.36
CA LEU A 10 -31.42 10.63 -1.20
C LEU A 10 -32.76 9.92 -1.37
N ARG A 11 -33.69 10.48 -2.13
CA ARG A 11 -35.03 9.90 -2.36
C ARG A 11 -34.97 8.77 -3.39
N GLU A 12 -34.12 8.89 -4.43
CA GLU A 12 -33.90 7.84 -5.42
C GLU A 12 -33.13 6.64 -4.83
N TYR A 13 -32.20 6.89 -3.91
CA TYR A 13 -31.45 5.84 -3.21
C TYR A 13 -32.34 5.02 -2.25
N SER A 14 -33.35 5.63 -1.65
CA SER A 14 -34.26 4.94 -0.73
C SER A 14 -35.32 4.09 -1.45
N GLN A 15 -35.60 4.37 -2.73
CA GLN A 15 -36.61 3.63 -3.51
C GLN A 15 -36.01 2.38 -4.20
N SER A 16 -34.71 2.28 -4.36
CA SER A 16 -34.05 1.11 -4.95
C SER A 16 -33.86 -0.08 -4.00
N GLN A 17 -34.20 0.07 -2.72
CA GLN A 17 -34.05 -0.95 -1.69
C GLN A 17 -35.32 -1.76 -1.36
N GLN A 18 -36.42 -1.57 -2.09
CA GLN A 18 -37.64 -2.32 -1.84
C GLN A 18 -38.02 -3.16 -3.07
N SER A 19 -37.54 -4.38 -3.13
CA SER A 19 -38.11 -5.43 -3.99
C SER A 19 -38.73 -6.51 -3.11
N PRO A 20 -39.97 -6.95 -3.43
CA PRO A 20 -40.70 -7.92 -2.61
C PRO A 20 -40.16 -9.36 -2.83
N PRO A 21 -40.36 -10.28 -1.87
CA PRO A 21 -39.87 -11.64 -1.95
C PRO A 21 -40.74 -12.51 -2.88
N THR A 22 -40.10 -13.28 -3.76
CA THR A 22 -40.75 -14.29 -4.60
C THR A 22 -40.87 -15.61 -3.84
N PRO A 23 -42.01 -16.32 -3.89
CA PRO A 23 -42.18 -17.58 -3.13
C PRO A 23 -41.47 -18.77 -3.78
N GLY A 24 -41.06 -19.69 -2.92
CA GLY A 24 -40.13 -20.76 -3.16
C GLY A 24 -40.56 -21.88 -4.10
N ILE A 25 -39.54 -22.52 -4.65
CA ILE A 25 -39.60 -23.87 -5.20
C ILE A 25 -38.53 -24.70 -4.47
N ARG A 26 -38.95 -25.82 -3.89
CA ARG A 26 -38.14 -26.78 -3.16
C ARG A 26 -37.50 -27.76 -4.16
N PRO A 27 -36.19 -28.01 -4.19
CA PRO A 27 -35.61 -29.10 -4.93
C PRO A 27 -35.51 -30.39 -4.09
N PRO A 28 -35.43 -31.57 -4.76
CA PRO A 28 -35.43 -32.85 -4.08
C PRO A 28 -34.05 -33.23 -3.52
N THR A 29 -34.09 -33.93 -2.41
CA THR A 29 -32.98 -34.56 -1.71
C THR A 29 -32.24 -35.58 -2.57
N SER A 30 -30.92 -35.50 -2.68
CA SER A 30 -30.05 -36.61 -2.94
C SER A 30 -28.82 -36.60 -2.08
N SER A 31 -28.64 -37.69 -1.36
CA SER A 31 -27.54 -37.96 -0.46
C SER A 31 -26.23 -38.13 -1.23
N GLY A 32 -25.20 -37.40 -0.82
CA GLY A 32 -23.84 -37.55 -1.31
C GLY A 32 -22.86 -37.01 -0.26
N THR A 33 -22.00 -37.86 0.17
CA THR A 33 -20.97 -37.79 1.23
C THR A 33 -20.23 -36.46 1.28
N ASP A 34 -20.40 -35.74 2.38
CA ASP A 34 -19.69 -34.51 2.71
C ASP A 34 -18.24 -34.80 3.13
N ALA A 35 -17.31 -34.38 2.28
CA ALA A 35 -16.02 -33.93 2.75
C ALA A 35 -16.16 -32.42 3.09
N PRO A 36 -15.64 -31.92 4.21
CA PRO A 36 -15.75 -30.50 4.53
C PRO A 36 -14.93 -29.71 3.52
N LEU A 37 -15.63 -28.98 2.64
CA LEU A 37 -15.05 -27.88 1.88
C LEU A 37 -14.57 -26.88 2.93
N GLN A 38 -13.26 -26.70 3.00
CA GLN A 38 -12.68 -25.55 3.71
C GLN A 38 -13.25 -24.31 2.99
N GLU A 39 -14.16 -23.63 3.64
CA GLU A 39 -14.58 -22.30 3.25
C GLU A 39 -13.32 -21.42 3.27
N GLU A 40 -12.77 -21.11 2.10
CA GLU A 40 -11.83 -20.01 1.96
C GLU A 40 -12.55 -18.77 2.53
N PRO A 41 -11.92 -18.01 3.45
CA PRO A 41 -12.55 -16.82 3.98
C PRO A 41 -12.96 -15.91 2.83
N GLU A 42 -14.24 -15.60 2.73
CA GLU A 42 -14.74 -14.65 1.74
C GLU A 42 -14.03 -13.33 1.97
N ASP A 43 -13.10 -13.04 1.08
CA ASP A 43 -12.32 -11.82 1.05
C ASP A 43 -13.27 -10.68 0.64
N THR A 44 -13.76 -9.96 1.62
CA THR A 44 -14.79 -8.93 1.43
C THR A 44 -14.29 -7.65 0.74
N GLY A 45 -13.05 -7.62 0.22
CA GLY A 45 -12.52 -6.48 -0.55
C GLY A 45 -12.41 -5.16 0.21
N ASN A 46 -12.59 -5.17 1.52
CA ASN A 46 -12.62 -3.97 2.35
C ASN A 46 -11.26 -3.57 2.94
N THR A 47 -10.24 -4.40 2.75
CA THR A 47 -8.90 -4.09 3.27
C THR A 47 -8.27 -2.98 2.45
N LEU A 48 -7.97 -1.88 3.09
CA LEU A 48 -7.27 -0.76 2.47
C LEU A 48 -5.78 -1.09 2.32
N VAL A 49 -5.24 -0.95 1.12
CA VAL A 49 -3.86 -1.30 0.80
C VAL A 49 -3.00 -0.04 0.68
N TYR A 50 -1.86 -0.04 1.35
CA TYR A 50 -0.82 0.97 1.22
C TYR A 50 0.43 0.33 0.62
N LEU A 51 1.03 0.99 -0.37
CA LEU A 51 2.25 0.53 -1.05
C LEU A 51 3.44 1.35 -0.57
N GLY A 52 4.42 0.70 0.05
CA GLY A 52 5.69 1.29 0.44
C GLY A 52 6.84 0.65 -0.34
N PHE A 53 7.77 1.46 -0.79
CA PHE A 53 8.93 1.02 -1.58
C PHE A 53 10.22 1.42 -0.87
N ARG A 54 11.06 0.43 -0.56
CA ARG A 54 12.43 0.69 -0.08
C ARG A 54 13.29 1.08 -1.28
N CYS A 55 13.97 2.19 -1.19
CA CYS A 55 14.83 2.74 -2.25
C CYS A 55 16.32 2.67 -1.88
N ASP A 56 16.73 1.62 -1.18
CA ASP A 56 18.14 1.25 -0.98
C ASP A 56 18.74 0.62 -2.25
N ASP A 57 17.92 -0.05 -3.08
CA ASP A 57 18.22 -0.38 -4.49
C ASP A 57 17.20 0.34 -5.39
N THR A 58 17.71 1.16 -6.32
CA THR A 58 16.90 1.98 -7.23
C THR A 58 16.94 1.53 -8.68
N GLN A 59 17.53 0.35 -8.97
CA GLN A 59 17.71 -0.15 -10.34
C GLN A 59 16.39 -0.35 -11.09
N GLY A 60 15.31 -0.65 -10.40
CA GLY A 60 13.97 -0.82 -10.95
C GLY A 60 13.04 0.38 -10.75
N LEU A 61 13.50 1.45 -10.09
CA LEU A 61 12.64 2.55 -9.63
C LEU A 61 11.87 3.23 -10.76
N ALA A 62 12.51 3.48 -11.90
CA ALA A 62 11.84 4.08 -13.05
C ALA A 62 10.68 3.22 -13.55
N GLN A 63 10.86 1.90 -13.65
CA GLN A 63 9.83 0.96 -14.07
C GLN A 63 8.72 0.80 -13.02
N VAL A 64 9.07 0.90 -11.73
CA VAL A 64 8.07 0.93 -10.63
C VAL A 64 7.17 2.15 -10.78
N LEU A 65 7.74 3.32 -11.04
CA LEU A 65 6.98 4.56 -11.27
C LEU A 65 6.12 4.45 -12.54
N ASP A 66 6.65 3.91 -13.64
CA ASP A 66 5.88 3.68 -14.87
C ASP A 66 4.67 2.77 -14.63
N ALA A 67 4.84 1.70 -13.83
CA ALA A 67 3.75 0.79 -13.49
C ALA A 67 2.67 1.45 -12.63
N LEU A 68 3.05 2.28 -11.67
CA LEU A 68 2.10 3.04 -10.84
C LEU A 68 1.34 4.08 -11.68
N ASP A 69 2.06 4.84 -12.51
CA ASP A 69 1.47 5.85 -13.40
C ASP A 69 0.46 5.20 -14.37
N ALA A 70 0.83 4.08 -15.00
CA ALA A 70 -0.03 3.35 -15.93
C ALA A 70 -1.33 2.83 -15.28
N ASN A 71 -1.32 2.59 -13.98
CA ASN A 71 -2.47 2.12 -13.21
C ASN A 71 -3.16 3.24 -12.40
N ASN A 72 -2.68 4.47 -12.51
CA ASN A 72 -3.15 5.63 -11.73
C ASN A 72 -3.15 5.33 -10.22
N LYS A 73 -2.04 4.78 -9.72
CA LYS A 73 -1.85 4.43 -8.31
C LYS A 73 -0.67 5.20 -7.73
N THR A 74 -0.72 5.42 -6.43
CA THR A 74 0.30 6.13 -5.67
C THR A 74 0.88 5.25 -4.57
N GLY A 75 2.09 5.56 -4.14
CA GLY A 75 2.78 4.86 -3.08
C GLY A 75 3.70 5.78 -2.29
N VAL A 76 4.35 5.23 -1.28
CA VAL A 76 5.36 5.89 -0.46
C VAL A 76 6.73 5.34 -0.84
N PHE A 77 7.69 6.22 -1.07
CA PHE A 77 9.06 5.86 -1.42
C PHE A 77 9.99 6.25 -0.28
N PHE A 78 10.62 5.24 0.34
CA PHE A 78 11.51 5.42 1.48
C PHE A 78 12.96 5.41 1.00
N PHE A 79 13.57 6.59 0.96
CA PHE A 79 14.98 6.74 0.59
C PHE A 79 15.89 6.65 1.80
N PRO A 80 17.08 6.04 1.68
CA PRO A 80 18.10 6.13 2.72
C PRO A 80 18.35 7.59 3.11
N ALA A 81 18.26 7.87 4.40
CA ALA A 81 18.38 9.23 4.92
C ALA A 81 19.73 9.90 4.61
N ASP A 82 20.76 9.10 4.34
CA ASP A 82 22.10 9.54 3.96
C ASP A 82 22.38 9.44 2.43
N GLY A 83 21.40 9.02 1.64
CA GLY A 83 21.52 8.76 0.20
C GLY A 83 20.76 9.69 -0.74
N LEU A 84 19.92 10.57 -0.20
CA LEU A 84 18.99 11.42 -0.97
C LEU A 84 19.62 12.25 -2.09
N GLU A 85 20.85 12.74 -1.90
CA GLU A 85 21.53 13.62 -2.87
C GLU A 85 21.92 12.93 -4.18
N ARG A 86 21.81 11.60 -4.25
CA ARG A 86 22.18 10.82 -5.43
C ARG A 86 21.00 10.57 -6.39
N GLU A 87 19.79 10.88 -5.96
CA GLU A 87 18.55 10.46 -6.63
C GLU A 87 17.66 11.64 -7.04
N ASP A 88 18.25 12.83 -7.24
CA ASP A 88 17.52 14.09 -7.45
C ASP A 88 16.44 13.99 -8.54
N ASP A 89 16.78 13.47 -9.73
CA ASP A 89 15.86 13.41 -10.86
C ASP A 89 14.65 12.49 -10.58
N LEU A 90 14.90 11.35 -9.94
CA LEU A 90 13.83 10.40 -9.57
C LEU A 90 12.99 10.93 -8.41
N LEU A 91 13.61 11.63 -7.48
CA LEU A 91 12.92 12.31 -6.38
C LEU A 91 11.93 13.36 -6.92
N TYR A 92 12.34 14.20 -7.88
CA TYR A 92 11.46 15.17 -8.50
C TYR A 92 10.31 14.52 -9.27
N ARG A 93 10.57 13.41 -9.96
CA ARG A 93 9.53 12.64 -10.62
C ARG A 93 8.51 12.09 -9.61
N ILE A 94 8.96 11.50 -8.51
CA ILE A 94 8.11 10.97 -7.45
C ILE A 94 7.19 12.04 -6.90
N LEU A 95 7.75 13.19 -6.51
CA LEU A 95 6.98 14.32 -5.97
C LEU A 95 6.00 14.89 -7.00
N GLY A 96 6.44 15.05 -8.26
CA GLY A 96 5.62 15.57 -9.37
C GLY A 96 4.47 14.65 -9.76
N SER A 97 4.58 13.33 -9.54
CA SER A 97 3.53 12.34 -9.80
C SER A 97 2.57 12.13 -8.62
N GLY A 98 2.71 12.89 -7.53
CA GLY A 98 1.81 12.82 -6.38
C GLY A 98 2.06 11.65 -5.43
N HIS A 99 3.23 11.02 -5.52
CA HIS A 99 3.67 10.02 -4.52
C HIS A 99 4.18 10.71 -3.26
N SER A 100 4.20 9.98 -2.14
CA SER A 100 4.81 10.42 -0.90
C SER A 100 6.26 9.97 -0.81
N VAL A 101 7.08 10.77 -0.16
CA VAL A 101 8.47 10.44 0.16
C VAL A 101 8.62 10.27 1.66
N GLY A 102 9.25 9.18 2.07
CA GLY A 102 9.66 8.90 3.43
C GLY A 102 11.17 8.68 3.53
N LEU A 103 11.64 8.48 4.74
CA LEU A 103 13.06 8.23 5.03
C LEU A 103 13.26 6.81 5.56
N LEU A 104 14.24 6.12 5.02
CA LEU A 104 14.75 4.86 5.54
C LEU A 104 15.97 5.16 6.43
N ALA A 105 15.94 4.73 7.68
CA ALA A 105 17.05 4.92 8.59
C ALA A 105 17.17 3.73 9.55
N GLU A 106 18.38 3.21 9.68
CA GLU A 106 18.72 2.04 10.49
C GLU A 106 19.96 2.34 11.34
N GLY A 107 19.78 3.01 12.48
CA GLY A 107 20.83 3.23 13.46
C GLY A 107 20.85 2.12 14.52
N GLU A 108 21.97 1.95 15.21
CA GLU A 108 22.10 0.97 16.29
C GLU A 108 21.12 1.22 17.47
N THR A 109 20.70 2.47 17.65
CA THR A 109 19.78 2.88 18.69
C THR A 109 18.72 3.85 18.13
N ALA A 110 17.59 3.98 18.81
CA ALA A 110 16.55 4.95 18.41
C ALA A 110 17.11 6.38 18.30
N ALA A 111 17.99 6.78 19.23
CA ALA A 111 18.64 8.09 19.17
C ALA A 111 19.56 8.26 17.95
N ALA A 112 20.26 7.21 17.52
CA ALA A 112 21.07 7.23 16.30
C ALA A 112 20.19 7.30 15.07
N THR A 113 19.14 6.48 14.99
CA THR A 113 18.15 6.49 13.90
C THR A 113 17.47 7.87 13.78
N ARG A 114 17.07 8.47 14.91
CA ARG A 114 16.51 9.82 14.92
C ARG A 114 17.43 10.85 14.26
N ARG A 115 18.73 10.84 14.62
CA ARG A 115 19.70 11.79 14.02
C ARG A 115 19.82 11.60 12.50
N LEU A 116 19.76 10.36 12.03
CA LEU A 116 19.74 10.07 10.58
C LEU A 116 18.49 10.65 9.94
N LEU A 117 17.32 10.43 10.55
CA LEU A 117 16.04 10.94 10.06
C LEU A 117 16.01 12.47 10.02
N GLU A 118 16.45 13.13 11.08
CA GLU A 118 16.54 14.60 11.16
C GLU A 118 17.46 15.16 10.05
N LYS A 119 18.63 14.56 9.86
CA LYS A 119 19.55 14.93 8.79
C LYS A 119 18.95 14.71 7.41
N GLY A 120 18.33 13.54 7.19
CA GLY A 120 17.65 13.22 5.94
C GLY A 120 16.51 14.18 5.64
N SER A 121 15.71 14.55 6.64
CA SER A 121 14.62 15.52 6.50
C SER A 121 15.13 16.91 6.10
N GLN A 122 16.23 17.36 6.69
CA GLN A 122 16.89 18.63 6.30
C GLN A 122 17.42 18.56 4.86
N THR A 123 18.00 17.43 4.46
CA THR A 123 18.46 17.24 3.08
C THR A 123 17.30 17.25 2.10
N LEU A 124 16.21 16.54 2.41
CA LEU A 124 15.00 16.52 1.59
C LEU A 124 14.37 17.91 1.43
N GLU A 125 14.33 18.70 2.52
CA GLU A 125 13.86 20.07 2.45
C GLU A 125 14.73 20.94 1.55
N ARG A 126 16.05 20.77 1.60
CA ARG A 126 17.00 21.53 0.78
C ARG A 126 16.91 21.20 -0.71
N ILE A 127 16.75 19.93 -1.09
CA ILE A 127 16.74 19.49 -2.49
C ILE A 127 15.34 19.41 -3.08
N GLY A 128 14.33 18.97 -2.31
CA GLY A 128 12.97 18.72 -2.78
C GLY A 128 11.95 19.78 -2.33
N TYR A 129 12.35 20.73 -1.48
CA TYR A 129 11.46 21.74 -0.89
C TYR A 129 10.26 21.15 -0.14
N VAL A 130 10.38 19.90 0.32
CA VAL A 130 9.35 19.19 1.08
C VAL A 130 9.93 18.66 2.38
N ARG A 131 9.08 18.53 3.39
CA ARG A 131 9.38 17.85 4.65
C ARG A 131 8.58 16.58 4.72
N THR A 132 9.12 15.57 5.39
CA THR A 132 8.40 14.34 5.67
C THR A 132 8.58 13.95 7.13
N THR A 133 7.53 13.36 7.69
CA THR A 133 7.57 12.65 8.98
C THR A 133 7.46 11.14 8.80
N LEU A 134 7.27 10.67 7.55
CA LEU A 134 7.22 9.24 7.24
C LEU A 134 8.60 8.61 7.36
N ALA A 135 8.68 7.53 8.10
CA ALA A 135 9.93 6.81 8.32
C ALA A 135 9.75 5.30 8.25
N LEU A 136 10.71 4.64 7.63
CA LEU A 136 10.88 3.19 7.69
C LEU A 136 12.11 2.90 8.56
N VAL A 137 11.88 2.30 9.71
CA VAL A 137 12.88 2.13 10.78
C VAL A 137 12.79 0.72 11.36
N PRO A 138 13.81 0.23 12.10
CA PRO A 138 13.76 -1.05 12.77
C PRO A 138 12.55 -1.16 13.73
N ASP A 139 11.88 -2.30 13.74
CA ASP A 139 10.65 -2.54 14.52
C ASP A 139 10.80 -2.20 16.00
N GLY A 140 11.92 -2.58 16.61
CA GLY A 140 12.19 -2.32 18.01
C GLY A 140 12.38 -0.84 18.39
N GLN A 141 12.51 0.04 17.41
CA GLN A 141 12.72 1.48 17.61
C GLN A 141 11.47 2.30 17.30
N ARG A 142 10.45 1.70 16.70
CA ARG A 142 9.24 2.42 16.24
C ARG A 142 8.55 3.20 17.35
N SER A 143 8.27 2.59 18.49
CA SER A 143 7.55 3.25 19.57
C SER A 143 8.26 4.52 20.05
N ALA A 144 9.57 4.47 20.26
CA ALA A 144 10.34 5.62 20.69
C ALA A 144 10.35 6.75 19.66
N LEU A 145 10.42 6.41 18.36
CA LEU A 145 10.40 7.41 17.29
C LEU A 145 9.01 7.99 17.07
N GLN A 146 7.96 7.21 17.27
CA GLN A 146 6.56 7.68 17.21
C GLN A 146 6.24 8.67 18.33
N GLU A 147 6.78 8.47 19.54
CA GLU A 147 6.67 9.42 20.65
C GLU A 147 7.34 10.77 20.33
N GLU A 148 8.31 10.77 19.44
CA GLU A 148 9.00 11.98 18.95
C GLU A 148 8.34 12.60 17.70
N GLY A 149 7.20 12.06 17.25
CA GLY A 149 6.39 12.62 16.15
C GLY A 149 6.67 12.04 14.77
N TRP A 150 7.49 10.98 14.66
CA TRP A 150 7.67 10.26 13.39
C TRP A 150 6.49 9.34 13.12
N VAL A 151 6.05 9.29 11.88
CA VAL A 151 5.03 8.34 11.40
C VAL A 151 5.77 7.13 10.84
N CYS A 152 5.88 6.08 11.65
CA CYS A 152 6.67 4.91 11.29
C CYS A 152 5.83 3.91 10.49
N TRP A 153 6.37 3.49 9.33
CA TRP A 153 5.80 2.43 8.51
C TRP A 153 5.71 1.12 9.31
N ASN A 154 4.52 0.56 9.37
CA ASN A 154 4.26 -0.71 10.05
C ASN A 154 3.95 -1.78 9.01
N GLU A 155 4.98 -2.41 8.46
CA GLU A 155 4.83 -3.51 7.51
C GLU A 155 3.93 -4.60 8.07
N THR A 156 2.84 -4.92 7.35
CA THR A 156 2.00 -6.08 7.65
C THR A 156 2.17 -7.18 6.61
N VAL A 157 2.61 -6.84 5.41
CA VAL A 157 2.87 -7.78 4.32
C VAL A 157 4.19 -7.44 3.64
N ASN A 158 5.18 -8.32 3.78
CA ASN A 158 6.38 -8.25 2.95
C ASN A 158 6.04 -8.79 1.56
N ALA A 159 6.16 -7.92 0.55
CA ALA A 159 5.84 -8.21 -0.84
C ALA A 159 7.09 -8.20 -1.75
N VAL A 160 8.29 -8.14 -1.17
CA VAL A 160 9.56 -8.22 -1.92
C VAL A 160 9.69 -9.62 -2.52
N PRO A 161 9.94 -9.76 -3.83
CA PRO A 161 10.17 -11.05 -4.47
C PRO A 161 11.44 -11.72 -3.95
N ALA A 162 11.42 -13.05 -3.82
CA ALA A 162 12.57 -13.82 -3.33
C ALA A 162 13.71 -13.92 -4.36
N GLY A 163 13.57 -13.32 -5.54
CA GLY A 163 14.58 -13.27 -6.60
C GLY A 163 13.98 -13.44 -7.99
N SER A 164 14.82 -13.33 -9.01
CA SER A 164 14.45 -13.31 -10.43
C SER A 164 13.76 -14.58 -10.93
N GLN A 165 14.00 -15.72 -10.27
CA GLN A 165 13.40 -17.00 -10.62
C GLN A 165 11.94 -17.15 -10.15
N THR A 166 11.46 -16.27 -9.28
CA THR A 166 10.08 -16.32 -8.81
C THR A 166 9.13 -15.87 -9.91
N SER A 167 8.14 -16.73 -10.24
CA SER A 167 7.07 -16.34 -11.16
C SER A 167 6.31 -15.13 -10.60
N ALA A 168 6.19 -14.08 -11.40
CA ALA A 168 5.50 -12.86 -11.00
C ALA A 168 4.03 -13.12 -10.64
N SER A 169 3.36 -14.01 -11.37
CA SER A 169 1.97 -14.39 -11.08
C SER A 169 1.84 -15.18 -9.78
N THR A 170 2.75 -16.13 -9.53
CA THR A 170 2.78 -16.91 -8.28
C THR A 170 3.04 -16.01 -7.09
N HIS A 171 3.99 -15.10 -7.21
CA HIS A 171 4.31 -14.14 -6.15
C HIS A 171 3.13 -13.20 -5.86
N ALA A 172 2.53 -12.61 -6.90
CA ALA A 172 1.37 -11.74 -6.75
C ALA A 172 0.20 -12.46 -6.05
N ASN A 173 -0.09 -13.70 -6.42
CA ASN A 173 -1.14 -14.49 -5.76
C ASN A 173 -0.81 -14.77 -4.28
N ALA A 174 0.45 -15.02 -3.94
CA ALA A 174 0.87 -15.20 -2.55
C ALA A 174 0.68 -13.91 -1.73
N VAL A 175 1.02 -12.75 -2.31
CA VAL A 175 0.79 -11.44 -1.67
C VAL A 175 -0.71 -11.19 -1.46
N ILE A 176 -1.55 -11.44 -2.45
CA ILE A 176 -3.01 -11.30 -2.34
C ILE A 176 -3.57 -12.16 -1.19
N ARG A 177 -3.13 -13.40 -1.05
CA ARG A 177 -3.56 -14.25 0.09
C ARG A 177 -3.16 -13.66 1.45
N LYS A 178 -1.95 -13.08 1.55
CA LYS A 178 -1.52 -12.40 2.77
C LYS A 178 -2.37 -11.17 3.08
N ILE A 179 -2.77 -10.41 2.06
CA ILE A 179 -3.67 -9.27 2.21
C ILE A 179 -5.04 -9.73 2.73
N GLY A 180 -5.60 -10.80 2.18
CA GLY A 180 -6.89 -11.36 2.61
C GLY A 180 -6.93 -11.80 4.07
N SER A 181 -5.77 -12.06 4.69
CA SER A 181 -5.68 -12.33 6.13
C SER A 181 -5.66 -11.06 7.01
N GLN A 182 -5.55 -9.86 6.41
CA GLN A 182 -5.54 -8.58 7.12
C GLN A 182 -6.99 -8.08 7.29
N ARG A 183 -7.33 -7.56 8.47
CA ARG A 183 -8.73 -7.17 8.76
C ARG A 183 -9.09 -5.74 8.38
N ASN A 184 -8.16 -4.80 8.44
CA ASN A 184 -8.45 -3.37 8.25
C ASN A 184 -7.60 -2.73 7.17
N SER A 185 -6.29 -2.86 7.29
CA SER A 185 -5.33 -2.26 6.37
C SER A 185 -4.16 -3.19 6.16
N ALA A 186 -3.62 -3.20 4.95
CA ALA A 186 -2.42 -3.93 4.59
C ALA A 186 -1.34 -2.93 4.15
N TYR A 187 -0.24 -2.92 4.87
CA TYR A 187 0.94 -2.13 4.56
C TYR A 187 1.94 -3.04 3.85
N LEU A 188 1.97 -2.95 2.51
CA LEU A 188 2.83 -3.75 1.68
C LEU A 188 4.19 -3.07 1.52
N THR A 189 5.25 -3.78 1.84
CA THR A 189 6.61 -3.31 1.54
C THR A 189 7.16 -4.07 0.36
N LEU A 190 7.56 -3.34 -0.68
CA LEU A 190 8.38 -3.78 -1.80
C LEU A 190 9.74 -3.07 -1.73
N ASP A 191 10.68 -3.48 -2.57
CA ASP A 191 11.85 -2.66 -2.89
C ASP A 191 11.67 -1.99 -4.27
N ALA A 192 12.60 -1.12 -4.63
CA ALA A 192 12.64 -0.48 -5.94
C ALA A 192 13.60 -1.18 -6.91
N GLY A 193 13.92 -2.43 -6.64
CA GLY A 193 14.77 -3.27 -7.49
C GLY A 193 14.04 -3.81 -8.73
N THR A 194 14.81 -4.43 -9.61
CA THR A 194 14.32 -4.95 -10.90
C THR A 194 13.29 -6.08 -10.75
N ASP A 195 13.40 -6.89 -9.70
CA ASP A 195 12.44 -7.98 -9.46
C ASP A 195 11.08 -7.46 -9.00
N SER A 196 11.06 -6.47 -8.11
CA SER A 196 9.82 -5.78 -7.72
C SER A 196 9.19 -5.05 -8.91
N ALA A 197 9.99 -4.37 -9.73
CA ALA A 197 9.51 -3.72 -10.96
C ALA A 197 8.82 -4.71 -11.92
N ARG A 198 9.35 -5.92 -12.03
CA ARG A 198 8.78 -7.00 -12.85
C ARG A 198 7.45 -7.55 -12.31
N VAL A 199 7.33 -7.64 -10.99
CA VAL A 199 6.14 -8.21 -10.33
C VAL A 199 5.01 -7.19 -10.18
N LEU A 200 5.34 -5.92 -9.99
CA LEU A 200 4.38 -4.87 -9.62
C LEU A 200 3.19 -4.73 -10.58
N PRO A 201 3.34 -4.75 -11.93
CA PRO A 201 2.20 -4.63 -12.83
C PRO A 201 1.16 -5.73 -12.62
N ILE A 202 1.61 -6.97 -12.38
CA ILE A 202 0.74 -8.12 -12.13
C ILE A 202 0.07 -8.01 -10.76
N LEU A 203 0.82 -7.57 -9.76
CA LEU A 203 0.27 -7.31 -8.42
C LEU A 203 -0.82 -6.24 -8.46
N LEU A 204 -0.60 -5.11 -9.14
CA LEU A 204 -1.58 -4.05 -9.30
C LEU A 204 -2.85 -4.54 -10.03
N GLN A 205 -2.70 -5.34 -11.07
CA GLN A 205 -3.82 -5.97 -11.76
C GLN A 205 -4.64 -6.88 -10.82
N ARG A 206 -3.96 -7.69 -10.00
CA ARG A 206 -4.62 -8.58 -9.03
C ARG A 206 -5.35 -7.79 -7.94
N LEU A 207 -4.72 -6.74 -7.40
CA LEU A 207 -5.36 -5.85 -6.43
C LEU A 207 -6.63 -5.22 -7.02
N GLY A 208 -6.59 -4.74 -8.25
CA GLY A 208 -7.74 -4.19 -8.95
C GLY A 208 -8.85 -5.22 -9.17
N SER A 209 -8.51 -6.45 -9.60
CA SER A 209 -9.49 -7.51 -9.83
C SER A 209 -10.17 -8.03 -8.56
N ARG A 210 -9.54 -7.84 -7.40
CA ARG A 210 -10.11 -8.16 -6.07
C ARG A 210 -10.74 -6.94 -5.38
N SER A 211 -10.80 -5.80 -6.07
CA SER A 211 -11.37 -4.55 -5.55
C SER A 211 -10.70 -4.02 -4.28
N TYR A 212 -9.42 -4.32 -4.07
CA TYR A 212 -8.66 -3.73 -2.97
C TYR A 212 -8.35 -2.26 -3.27
N PRO A 213 -8.84 -1.30 -2.46
CA PRO A 213 -8.51 0.11 -2.62
C PRO A 213 -7.05 0.35 -2.23
N ILE A 214 -6.31 1.08 -3.07
CA ILE A 214 -4.94 1.52 -2.80
C ILE A 214 -4.98 3.00 -2.42
N SER A 215 -4.33 3.35 -1.32
CA SER A 215 -4.26 4.73 -0.82
C SER A 215 -2.84 5.08 -0.38
N VAL A 216 -2.59 6.36 -0.17
CA VAL A 216 -1.39 6.86 0.50
C VAL A 216 -1.71 7.12 1.97
N PRO A 217 -0.82 6.78 2.90
CA PRO A 217 -1.00 7.14 4.29
C PRO A 217 -1.04 8.67 4.38
N LEU A 218 -2.02 9.20 5.10
CA LEU A 218 -2.08 10.62 5.38
C LEU A 218 -0.96 10.95 6.38
N GLU A 219 0.06 11.67 5.93
CA GLU A 219 1.08 12.25 6.79
C GLU A 219 0.48 13.26 7.78
N THR A 220 -0.70 13.71 7.49
CA THR A 220 -1.42 14.75 8.19
C THR A 220 -2.69 14.17 8.79
N ARG A 221 -2.57 13.53 9.92
CA ARG A 221 -3.46 13.87 11.01
C ARG A 221 -2.66 14.74 11.96
N LEU A 222 -2.46 15.97 11.53
CA LEU A 222 -2.25 17.06 12.44
C LEU A 222 -3.54 17.31 13.21
#